data_bcb4347396239e11bb5e30ffa076503a
#
_entry.id   bcb4347396239e11bb5e30ffa076503a
#
_cell.length_a   1.000
_cell.length_b   1.000
_cell.length_c   1.000
_cell.angle_alpha   90.00
_cell.angle_beta   90.00
_cell.angle_gamma   90.00
#
_symmetry.space_group_name_H-M   'P 1'
#
loop_
_entity.id
_entity.type
_entity.pdbx_description
1 polymer ?
#
loop_
_entity_poly.entity_id
_entity_poly.type
_entity_poly.pdbx_seq_one_letter_code
_entity_poly.pdbx_strand_id
1 'polypeptide(L)'
;MFAAIAPLGAMAIPEAKPKVDPTLASATTAGMVELGRRFAAARPDVAIILTPHNVHIEGAMAVVDAGALAGDLTQWGSTVSLRVPVDRDLARAVRDAIRAAGIPVVAVSYGANDPAASTHPLDWPC
;
A
#
# COMPACT_ATOMS: atom_id res chain seq x y z
N MET A 1 7.89 17.37 0.47
CA MET A 1 7.71 16.06 -0.16
C MET A 1 8.61 15.05 0.58
N PHE A 2 8.08 13.89 0.91
CA PHE A 2 8.81 12.77 1.52
C PHE A 2 8.79 11.60 0.52
N ALA A 3 9.92 10.93 0.31
CA ALA A 3 10.02 9.75 -0.52
C ALA A 3 10.88 8.71 0.19
N ALA A 4 10.50 7.44 0.09
CA ALA A 4 11.21 6.33 0.70
C ALA A 4 11.01 5.04 -0.08
N ILE A 5 11.95 4.11 0.08
CA ILE A 5 11.83 2.73 -0.34
C ILE A 5 11.69 1.89 0.92
N ALA A 6 10.60 1.15 1.01
CA ALA A 6 10.34 0.23 2.11
C ALA A 6 10.54 -1.22 1.66
N PRO A 7 11.09 -2.10 2.52
CA PRO A 7 11.17 -3.52 2.20
C PRO A 7 9.78 -4.15 2.21
N LEU A 8 9.60 -5.18 1.40
CA LEU A 8 8.41 -6.02 1.39
C LEU A 8 8.60 -7.21 2.33
N GLY A 9 7.56 -7.57 3.06
CA GLY A 9 7.52 -8.77 3.89
C GLY A 9 7.07 -8.53 5.32
N ALA A 10 6.24 -9.43 5.83
CA ALA A 10 5.70 -9.35 7.18
C ALA A 10 6.78 -9.26 8.27
N MET A 11 7.97 -9.81 8.05
CA MET A 11 9.09 -9.72 8.99
C MET A 11 9.62 -8.29 9.17
N ALA A 12 9.31 -7.39 8.26
CA ALA A 12 9.67 -5.98 8.38
C ALA A 12 8.72 -5.18 9.28
N ILE A 13 7.57 -5.75 9.61
CA ILE A 13 6.51 -5.09 10.38
C ILE A 13 6.60 -5.50 11.84
N PRO A 14 6.84 -4.55 12.78
CA PRO A 14 7.02 -4.87 14.21
C PRO A 14 5.83 -5.60 14.84
N GLU A 15 4.62 -5.30 14.38
CA GLU A 15 3.37 -5.86 14.88
C GLU A 15 3.06 -7.26 14.31
N ALA A 16 3.64 -7.62 13.18
CA ALA A 16 3.56 -8.97 12.67
C ALA A 16 4.43 -9.87 13.55
N LYS A 17 3.82 -10.93 14.12
CA LYS A 17 4.54 -11.91 14.93
C LYS A 17 4.91 -13.11 14.05
N PRO A 18 6.02 -13.08 13.32
CA PRO A 18 6.42 -14.21 12.51
C PRO A 18 6.67 -15.41 13.44
N LYS A 19 6.24 -16.59 13.00
CA LYS A 19 6.58 -17.86 13.66
C LYS A 19 8.08 -18.22 13.52
N VAL A 20 8.85 -17.32 12.95
CA VAL A 20 10.27 -17.45 12.63
C VAL A 20 11.07 -16.62 13.64
N ASP A 21 12.34 -16.92 13.79
CA ASP A 21 13.26 -16.25 14.70
C ASP A 21 13.07 -14.70 14.68
N PRO A 22 12.67 -14.09 15.80
CA PRO A 22 12.42 -12.65 15.86
C PRO A 22 13.67 -11.80 15.66
N THR A 23 14.86 -12.40 15.69
CA THR A 23 16.12 -11.68 15.46
C THR A 23 16.47 -11.57 13.97
N LEU A 24 15.85 -12.37 13.11
CA LEU A 24 16.22 -12.53 11.70
C LEU A 24 16.11 -11.22 10.89
N ALA A 25 15.23 -10.31 11.27
CA ALA A 25 15.01 -9.05 10.56
C ALA A 25 15.08 -7.82 11.47
N SER A 26 15.78 -7.91 12.60
CA SER A 26 15.79 -6.85 13.62
C SER A 26 16.23 -5.49 13.10
N ALA A 27 17.26 -5.43 12.25
CA ALA A 27 17.72 -4.20 11.62
C ALA A 27 16.68 -3.62 10.65
N THR A 28 16.01 -4.48 9.87
CA THR A 28 14.94 -4.10 8.95
C THR A 28 13.74 -3.56 9.72
N THR A 29 13.33 -4.25 10.78
CA THR A 29 12.24 -3.80 11.66
C THR A 29 12.55 -2.44 12.29
N ALA A 30 13.78 -2.25 12.80
CA ALA A 30 14.20 -0.96 13.34
C ALA A 30 14.17 0.15 12.28
N GLY A 31 14.60 -0.16 11.05
CA GLY A 31 14.51 0.75 9.90
C GLY A 31 13.07 1.14 9.58
N MET A 32 12.13 0.20 9.64
CA MET A 32 10.70 0.47 9.41
C MET A 32 10.08 1.35 10.49
N VAL A 33 10.44 1.14 11.76
CA VAL A 33 10.02 2.02 12.86
C VAL A 33 10.51 3.45 12.63
N GLU A 34 11.78 3.61 12.25
CA GLU A 34 12.35 4.94 11.94
C GLU A 34 11.69 5.55 10.70
N LEU A 35 11.41 4.76 9.66
CA LEU A 35 10.68 5.21 8.49
C LEU A 35 9.29 5.75 8.86
N GLY A 36 8.54 5.00 9.68
CA GLY A 36 7.22 5.42 10.18
C GLY A 36 7.29 6.73 10.97
N ARG A 37 8.31 6.88 11.84
CA ARG A 37 8.54 8.12 12.58
C ARG A 37 8.80 9.32 11.66
N ARG A 38 9.61 9.15 10.61
CA ARG A 38 9.90 10.21 9.63
C ARG A 38 8.68 10.55 8.80
N PHE A 39 7.92 9.55 8.38
CA PHE A 39 6.68 9.73 7.65
C PHE A 39 5.67 10.54 8.47
N ALA A 40 5.47 10.18 9.74
CA ALA A 40 4.59 10.90 10.65
C ALA A 40 5.06 12.35 10.89
N ALA A 41 6.38 12.59 11.00
CA ALA A 41 6.94 13.93 11.15
C ALA A 41 6.76 14.78 9.88
N ALA A 42 6.77 14.18 8.71
CA ALA A 42 6.55 14.86 7.43
C ALA A 42 5.09 15.28 7.23
N ARG A 43 4.15 14.68 7.95
CA ARG A 43 2.70 14.94 7.91
C ARG A 43 2.17 15.10 6.48
N PRO A 44 2.32 14.09 5.62
CA PRO A 44 1.82 14.19 4.25
C PRO A 44 0.29 14.21 4.25
N ASP A 45 -0.31 15.01 3.37
CA ASP A 45 -1.76 15.01 3.14
C ASP A 45 -2.21 13.76 2.40
N VAL A 46 -1.33 13.21 1.55
CA VAL A 46 -1.57 12.02 0.75
C VAL A 46 -0.29 11.22 0.55
N ALA A 47 -0.41 9.90 0.44
CA ALA A 47 0.68 9.01 0.08
C ALA A 47 0.39 8.32 -1.26
N ILE A 48 1.37 8.27 -2.15
CA ILE A 48 1.33 7.44 -3.35
C ILE A 48 2.22 6.23 -3.06
N ILE A 49 1.63 5.03 -3.12
CA ILE A 49 2.33 3.78 -2.91
C ILE A 49 2.49 3.07 -4.25
N LEU A 50 3.74 2.78 -4.62
CA LEU A 50 4.08 1.97 -5.76
C LEU A 50 4.58 0.61 -5.26
N THR A 51 3.90 -0.46 -5.62
CA THR A 51 4.20 -1.80 -5.15
C THR A 51 4.08 -2.81 -6.30
N PRO A 52 4.91 -3.87 -6.34
CA PRO A 52 4.74 -4.97 -7.29
C PRO A 52 3.65 -5.97 -6.86
N HIS A 53 3.05 -5.78 -5.68
CA HIS A 53 2.02 -6.64 -5.11
C HIS A 53 0.62 -6.09 -5.34
N ASN A 54 -0.38 -6.83 -4.88
CA ASN A 54 -1.80 -6.62 -4.97
C ASN A 54 -2.38 -7.12 -6.29
N VAL A 55 -2.82 -6.26 -7.19
CA VAL A 55 -3.40 -6.67 -8.48
C VAL A 55 -2.32 -6.75 -9.54
N HIS A 56 -2.16 -7.93 -10.13
CA HIS A 56 -1.30 -8.12 -11.30
C HIS A 56 -2.14 -8.05 -12.58
N ILE A 57 -1.79 -7.13 -13.46
CA ILE A 57 -2.35 -7.00 -14.81
C ILE A 57 -1.21 -7.19 -15.80
N GLU A 58 -1.29 -8.25 -16.58
CA GLU A 58 -0.25 -8.53 -17.58
C GLU A 58 -0.15 -7.39 -18.59
N GLY A 59 1.06 -6.86 -18.74
CA GLY A 59 1.35 -5.81 -19.71
C GLY A 59 0.84 -4.40 -19.36
N ALA A 60 0.30 -4.18 -18.17
CA ALA A 60 -0.20 -2.86 -17.76
C ALA A 60 0.05 -2.57 -16.27
N MET A 61 0.15 -1.30 -15.93
CA MET A 61 0.06 -0.85 -14.54
C MET A 61 -1.40 -0.81 -14.09
N ALA A 62 -1.64 -1.13 -12.82
CA ALA A 62 -2.93 -0.97 -12.17
C ALA A 62 -2.91 0.24 -11.25
N VAL A 63 -3.88 1.12 -11.37
CA VAL A 63 -4.11 2.23 -10.43
C VAL A 63 -5.42 1.98 -9.70
N VAL A 64 -5.37 1.93 -8.37
CA VAL A 64 -6.57 1.70 -7.56
C VAL A 64 -7.44 2.95 -7.60
N ASP A 65 -8.65 2.83 -8.15
CA ASP A 65 -9.73 3.83 -8.12
C ASP A 65 -10.87 3.24 -7.27
N ALA A 66 -10.73 3.29 -5.97
CA ALA A 66 -11.69 2.76 -5.00
C ALA A 66 -12.06 3.85 -3.97
N GLY A 67 -13.13 3.65 -3.22
CA GLY A 67 -13.48 4.57 -2.14
C GLY A 67 -12.52 4.48 -0.95
N ALA A 68 -11.99 3.29 -0.70
CA ALA A 68 -11.04 3.06 0.39
C ALA A 68 -10.09 1.90 0.08
N LEU A 69 -8.97 1.86 0.80
CA LEU A 69 -8.11 0.70 0.99
C LEU A 69 -8.32 0.14 2.40
N ALA A 70 -8.35 -1.18 2.55
CA ALA A 70 -8.42 -1.81 3.87
C ALA A 70 -7.66 -3.12 3.91
N GLY A 71 -7.02 -3.39 5.06
CA GLY A 71 -6.31 -4.64 5.31
C GLY A 71 -6.01 -4.82 6.78
N ASP A 72 -5.61 -6.02 7.17
CA ASP A 72 -5.23 -6.35 8.55
C ASP A 72 -4.07 -7.35 8.58
N LEU A 73 -3.51 -7.55 9.78
CA LEU A 73 -2.40 -8.45 10.04
C LEU A 73 -2.83 -9.70 10.84
N THR A 74 -4.12 -10.05 10.80
CA THR A 74 -4.66 -11.18 11.58
C THR A 74 -4.01 -12.51 11.23
N GLN A 75 -3.70 -12.75 9.96
CA GLN A 75 -2.95 -13.94 9.50
C GLN A 75 -1.54 -14.05 10.12
N TRP A 76 -0.99 -12.94 10.61
CA TRP A 76 0.31 -12.86 11.27
C TRP A 76 0.20 -12.78 12.79
N GLY A 77 -1.00 -13.03 13.34
CA GLY A 77 -1.26 -13.03 14.77
C GLY A 77 -1.29 -11.64 15.42
N SER A 78 -1.47 -10.59 14.61
CA SER A 78 -1.60 -9.21 15.08
C SER A 78 -3.07 -8.76 15.05
N THR A 79 -3.39 -7.76 15.87
CA THR A 79 -4.70 -7.10 15.87
C THR A 79 -4.70 -5.79 15.07
N VAL A 80 -3.58 -5.47 14.43
CA VAL A 80 -3.46 -4.25 13.62
C VAL A 80 -4.32 -4.38 12.38
N SER A 81 -5.13 -3.38 12.14
CA SER A 81 -5.89 -3.19 10.90
C SER A 81 -5.79 -1.75 10.44
N LEU A 82 -5.93 -1.54 9.13
CA LEU A 82 -5.87 -0.23 8.51
C LEU A 82 -7.05 -0.09 7.53
N ARG A 83 -7.71 1.05 7.57
CA ARG A 83 -8.64 1.50 6.55
C ARG A 83 -8.38 2.97 6.26
N VAL A 84 -8.09 3.29 5.01
CA VAL A 84 -7.80 4.66 4.57
C VAL A 84 -8.63 5.01 3.34
N PRO A 85 -9.10 6.26 3.21
CA PRO A 85 -9.73 6.71 1.98
C PRO A 85 -8.71 6.79 0.85
N VAL A 86 -9.16 6.59 -0.38
CA VAL A 86 -8.37 6.84 -1.59
C VAL A 86 -8.69 8.25 -2.10
N ASP A 87 -7.66 9.04 -2.36
CA ASP A 87 -7.79 10.26 -3.13
C ASP A 87 -8.01 9.88 -4.61
N ARG A 88 -9.28 9.71 -4.99
CA ARG A 88 -9.66 9.22 -6.31
C ARG A 88 -9.33 10.21 -7.42
N ASP A 89 -9.35 11.52 -7.12
CA ASP A 89 -9.02 12.53 -8.14
C ASP A 89 -7.52 12.48 -8.44
N LEU A 90 -6.69 12.36 -7.41
CA LEU A 90 -5.25 12.14 -7.58
C LEU A 90 -4.98 10.80 -8.27
N ALA A 91 -5.66 9.72 -7.90
CA ALA A 91 -5.49 8.40 -8.53
C ALA A 91 -5.78 8.47 -10.04
N ARG A 92 -6.83 9.16 -10.44
CA ARG A 92 -7.18 9.39 -11.85
C ARG A 92 -6.15 10.25 -12.57
N ALA A 93 -5.68 11.33 -11.92
CA ALA A 93 -4.62 12.18 -12.48
C ALA A 93 -3.31 11.39 -12.70
N VAL A 94 -2.93 10.54 -11.74
CA VAL A 94 -1.76 9.64 -11.87
C VAL A 94 -1.95 8.65 -13.02
N ARG A 95 -3.12 8.00 -13.11
CA ARG A 95 -3.45 7.10 -14.23
C ARG A 95 -3.32 7.82 -15.59
N ASP A 96 -3.86 9.02 -15.69
CA ASP A 96 -3.88 9.76 -16.95
C ASP A 96 -2.46 10.24 -17.32
N ALA A 97 -1.62 10.60 -16.34
CA ALA A 97 -0.21 10.91 -16.56
C ALA A 97 0.59 9.68 -17.04
N ILE A 98 0.35 8.50 -16.45
CA ILE A 98 0.97 7.24 -16.88
C ILE A 98 0.58 6.93 -18.32
N ARG A 99 -0.72 7.08 -18.68
CA ARG A 99 -1.21 6.88 -20.05
C ARG A 99 -0.59 7.87 -21.03
N ALA A 100 -0.47 9.14 -20.64
CA ALA A 100 0.15 10.17 -21.46
C ALA A 100 1.65 9.89 -21.73
N ALA A 101 2.32 9.20 -20.81
CA ALA A 101 3.69 8.72 -20.99
C ALA A 101 3.80 7.46 -21.89
N GLY A 102 2.71 6.99 -22.47
CA GLY A 102 2.69 5.82 -23.37
C GLY A 102 2.75 4.47 -22.62
N ILE A 103 2.54 4.46 -21.32
CA ILE A 103 2.55 3.23 -20.50
C ILE A 103 1.12 2.70 -20.40
N PRO A 104 0.86 1.42 -20.75
CA PRO A 104 -0.44 0.80 -20.56
C PRO A 104 -0.85 0.85 -19.09
N VAL A 105 -2.07 1.33 -18.83
CA VAL A 105 -2.58 1.50 -17.47
C VAL A 105 -4.09 1.31 -17.42
N VAL A 106 -4.56 0.66 -16.38
CA VAL A 106 -5.99 0.45 -16.08
C VAL A 106 -6.33 0.97 -14.68
N ALA A 107 -7.59 1.37 -14.49
CA ALA A 107 -8.14 1.61 -13.16
C ALA A 107 -8.73 0.31 -12.62
N VAL A 108 -8.53 0.04 -11.34
CA VAL A 108 -9.05 -1.14 -10.67
C VAL A 108 -9.82 -0.78 -9.41
N SER A 109 -10.91 -1.50 -9.16
CA SER A 109 -11.70 -1.43 -7.93
C SER A 109 -12.16 -2.84 -7.55
N TYR A 110 -12.73 -3.02 -6.37
CA TYR A 110 -13.14 -4.33 -5.89
C TYR A 110 -14.44 -4.27 -5.09
N GLY A 111 -15.33 -5.22 -5.34
CA GLY A 111 -16.47 -5.52 -4.47
C GLY A 111 -17.71 -4.62 -4.66
N ALA A 112 -17.69 -3.65 -5.58
CA ALA A 112 -18.86 -2.83 -5.88
C ALA A 112 -18.86 -2.37 -7.34
N ASN A 113 -20.06 -2.19 -7.91
CA ASN A 113 -20.22 -1.64 -9.27
C ASN A 113 -19.84 -0.15 -9.35
N ASP A 114 -20.07 0.59 -8.26
CA ASP A 114 -19.59 1.97 -8.11
C ASP A 114 -18.21 1.95 -7.43
N PRO A 115 -17.14 2.38 -8.11
CA PRO A 115 -15.82 2.49 -7.50
C PRO A 115 -15.79 3.35 -6.23
N ALA A 116 -16.63 4.37 -6.12
CA ALA A 116 -16.68 5.21 -4.92
C ALA A 116 -17.17 4.46 -3.68
N ALA A 117 -18.01 3.44 -3.87
CA ALA A 117 -18.52 2.59 -2.80
C ALA A 117 -17.63 1.36 -2.54
N SER A 118 -16.60 1.14 -3.36
CA SER A 118 -15.73 -0.02 -3.26
C SER A 118 -14.66 0.14 -2.18
N THR A 119 -14.25 -1.00 -1.62
CA THR A 119 -13.08 -1.07 -0.73
C THR A 119 -12.10 -2.07 -1.33
N HIS A 120 -10.96 -1.57 -1.78
CA HIS A 120 -9.93 -2.41 -2.35
C HIS A 120 -9.08 -3.02 -1.22
N PRO A 121 -8.82 -4.33 -1.23
CA PRO A 121 -7.97 -4.94 -0.21
C PRO A 121 -6.55 -4.40 -0.30
N LEU A 122 -5.97 -4.08 0.86
CA LEU A 122 -4.53 -3.93 1.00
C LEU A 122 -3.92 -5.33 1.07
N ASP A 123 -3.03 -5.62 0.15
CA ASP A 123 -2.21 -6.81 0.25
C ASP A 123 -1.01 -6.51 1.14
N TRP A 124 -0.77 -7.38 2.09
CA TRP A 124 0.43 -7.33 2.90
C TRP A 124 1.54 -8.10 2.18
N PRO A 125 2.63 -7.44 1.96
CA PRO A 125 3.25 -6.31 2.67
C PRO A 125 3.25 -4.97 1.90
N CYS A 126 2.10 -4.44 1.56
CA CYS A 126 2.03 -3.09 1.00
C CYS A 126 2.15 -2.01 2.08
#